data_5bee851d9ed367097a49395eeac5276b
#
_entry.id   5bee851d9ed367097a49395eeac5276b
#
_cell.length_a   1.000
_cell.length_b   1.000
_cell.length_c   1.000
_cell.angle_alpha   90.00
_cell.angle_beta   90.00
_cell.angle_gamma   90.00
#
_symmetry.space_group_name_H-M   'P 1'
#
loop_
_entity.id
_entity.type
_entity.pdbx_description
1 polymer ?
#
loop_
_entity_poly.entity_id
_entity_poly.type
_entity_poly.pdbx_seq_one_letter_code
_entity_poly.pdbx_strand_id
1 'polypeptide(L)'
;MRTLFSADLYRLVRSKSLYVGMLCLALMEVWLMKNSAQGDYAVQGMERQNFFSFNMLLPFAIAAFCGLFIGADFSHGTIRNKLISGHTKGQIYLSHALSSAITSVCFCAAAMAAGAVYGLADGRVFTLGSEALLGYILCSLASGIASSALAVLAATLFSNRSVGIIVSLLIAFVLMCGAQIINNSLSQPETTPQFTEQQVGSITISAAGPTLAEVPNPDYP
;
A
#
# COMPACT_ATOMS: atom_id res chain seq x y z
N MET A 1 23.97 -10.60 -17.30
CA MET A 1 23.00 -10.18 -16.29
C MET A 1 23.52 -9.08 -15.36
N ARG A 2 24.71 -9.23 -14.74
CA ARG A 2 25.23 -8.20 -13.80
C ARG A 2 25.35 -6.82 -14.43
N THR A 3 25.85 -6.72 -15.64
CA THR A 3 26.04 -5.44 -16.37
C THR A 3 24.71 -4.75 -16.68
N LEU A 4 23.67 -5.50 -17.08
CA LEU A 4 22.35 -4.99 -17.38
C LEU A 4 21.67 -4.44 -16.12
N PHE A 5 21.69 -5.22 -15.04
CA PHE A 5 21.13 -4.83 -13.74
C PHE A 5 21.85 -3.60 -13.16
N SER A 6 23.18 -3.56 -13.21
CA SER A 6 23.96 -2.41 -12.75
C SER A 6 23.62 -1.13 -13.53
N ALA A 7 23.41 -1.24 -14.84
CA ALA A 7 23.00 -0.11 -15.66
C ALA A 7 21.58 0.39 -15.33
N ASP A 8 20.63 -0.55 -15.13
CA ASP A 8 19.27 -0.22 -14.74
C ASP A 8 19.23 0.36 -13.32
N LEU A 9 20.05 -0.15 -12.39
CA LEU A 9 20.17 0.38 -11.03
C LEU A 9 20.75 1.80 -11.00
N TYR A 10 21.81 2.04 -11.78
CA TYR A 10 22.39 3.39 -11.91
C TYR A 10 21.36 4.39 -12.44
N ARG A 11 20.59 3.99 -13.45
CA ARG A 11 19.52 4.80 -14.02
C ARG A 11 18.38 5.03 -13.01
N LEU A 12 18.04 4.01 -12.21
CA LEU A 12 17.06 4.09 -11.14
C LEU A 12 17.43 5.19 -10.13
N VAL A 13 18.64 5.11 -9.56
CA VAL A 13 19.12 6.05 -8.55
C VAL A 13 19.17 7.48 -9.10
N ARG A 14 19.44 7.66 -10.39
CA ARG A 14 19.48 8.98 -11.03
C ARG A 14 18.12 9.46 -11.52
N SER A 15 17.08 8.66 -11.42
CA SER A 15 15.74 9.02 -11.90
C SER A 15 15.06 10.00 -10.95
N LYS A 16 14.62 11.14 -11.46
CA LYS A 16 13.84 12.13 -10.69
C LYS A 16 12.51 11.55 -10.20
N SER A 17 11.92 10.61 -10.95
CA SER A 17 10.65 9.97 -10.60
C SER A 17 10.73 9.13 -9.32
N LEU A 18 11.90 8.53 -9.01
CA LEU A 18 12.13 7.83 -7.74
C LEU A 18 12.00 8.78 -6.55
N TYR A 19 12.72 9.88 -6.59
CA TYR A 19 12.73 10.86 -5.49
C TYR A 19 11.37 11.56 -5.31
N VAL A 20 10.71 11.89 -6.42
CA VAL A 20 9.35 12.46 -6.38
C VAL A 20 8.38 11.45 -5.77
N GLY A 21 8.43 10.17 -6.14
CA GLY A 21 7.59 9.12 -5.57
C GLY A 21 7.83 8.93 -4.07
N MET A 22 9.09 8.89 -3.63
CA MET A 22 9.46 8.82 -2.21
C MET A 22 8.92 10.04 -1.42
N LEU A 23 9.09 11.24 -1.97
CA LEU A 23 8.61 12.47 -1.33
C LEU A 23 7.08 12.50 -1.24
N CYS A 24 6.39 12.13 -2.32
CA CYS A 24 4.92 12.07 -2.33
C CYS A 24 4.39 11.09 -1.28
N LEU A 25 4.94 9.87 -1.20
CA LEU A 25 4.53 8.88 -0.20
C LEU A 25 4.84 9.34 1.23
N ALA A 26 6.00 9.94 1.46
CA ALA A 26 6.38 10.49 2.76
C ALA A 26 5.44 11.60 3.22
N LEU A 27 5.09 12.53 2.33
CA LEU A 27 4.14 13.62 2.63
C LEU A 27 2.72 13.09 2.86
N MET A 28 2.28 12.12 2.06
CA MET A 28 0.97 11.49 2.23
C MET A 28 0.87 10.73 3.55
N GLU A 29 1.93 10.03 3.96
CA GLU A 29 1.95 9.32 5.25
C GLU A 29 1.82 10.31 6.43
N VAL A 30 2.60 11.38 6.42
CA VAL A 30 2.51 12.44 7.45
C VAL A 30 1.11 13.07 7.46
N TRP A 31 0.52 13.32 6.29
CA TRP A 31 -0.82 13.88 6.18
C TRP A 31 -1.91 12.92 6.73
N LEU A 32 -1.81 11.63 6.42
CA LEU A 32 -2.73 10.60 6.93
C LEU A 32 -2.63 10.49 8.46
N MET A 33 -1.43 10.44 9.01
CA MET A 33 -1.20 10.39 10.45
C MET A 33 -1.75 11.65 11.15
N LYS A 34 -1.52 12.83 10.57
CA LYS A 34 -2.03 14.09 11.13
C LYS A 34 -3.56 14.13 11.19
N ASN A 35 -4.24 13.67 10.14
CA ASN A 35 -5.71 13.67 10.10
C ASN A 35 -6.31 12.63 11.07
N SER A 36 -5.64 11.52 11.28
CA SER A 36 -6.06 10.50 12.25
C SER A 36 -5.90 10.97 13.70
N ALA A 37 -5.02 11.93 13.94
CA ALA A 37 -4.75 12.50 15.26
C ALA A 37 -5.85 13.41 15.80
N GLN A 38 -6.83 13.78 14.99
CA GLN A 38 -7.90 14.74 15.37
C GLN A 38 -9.10 14.07 16.08
N GLY A 39 -9.09 12.73 16.29
CA GLY A 39 -10.12 12.04 17.07
C GLY A 39 -9.71 11.85 18.55
N ASP A 40 -10.68 11.48 19.39
CA ASP A 40 -10.53 11.21 20.84
C ASP A 40 -9.53 10.08 21.19
N TYR A 41 -8.76 9.63 20.24
CA TYR A 41 -7.79 8.54 20.34
C TYR A 41 -6.38 8.99 20.73
N ALA A 42 -6.26 10.13 21.39
CA ALA A 42 -5.00 10.78 21.77
C ALA A 42 -4.05 9.93 22.65
N VAL A 43 -4.50 8.78 23.15
CA VAL A 43 -3.76 7.89 24.05
C VAL A 43 -3.30 6.58 23.38
N GLN A 44 -3.58 6.41 22.07
CA GLN A 44 -3.26 5.15 21.39
C GLN A 44 -1.89 5.21 20.71
N GLY A 45 -1.19 4.07 20.68
CA GLY A 45 0.12 3.96 20.08
C GLY A 45 0.17 4.34 18.58
N MET A 46 1.36 4.58 18.06
CA MET A 46 1.63 5.00 16.68
C MET A 46 0.95 4.09 15.65
N GLU A 47 0.95 2.78 15.91
CA GLU A 47 0.38 1.75 15.02
C GLU A 47 -1.13 1.90 14.80
N ARG A 48 -1.86 2.38 15.80
CA ARG A 48 -3.30 2.61 15.69
C ARG A 48 -3.67 3.90 14.97
N GLN A 49 -2.68 4.73 14.71
CA GLN A 49 -2.84 6.02 14.03
C GLN A 49 -2.45 5.96 12.55
N ASN A 50 -2.78 4.88 11.91
CA ASN A 50 -2.54 4.73 10.48
C ASN A 50 -1.05 4.77 10.06
N PHE A 51 -0.10 4.41 10.94
CA PHE A 51 1.33 4.34 10.61
C PHE A 51 1.63 3.44 9.39
N PHE A 52 0.79 2.46 9.11
CA PHE A 52 0.92 1.58 7.96
C PHE A 52 -0.03 1.93 6.81
N SER A 53 -0.71 3.09 6.85
CA SER A 53 -1.71 3.49 5.84
C SER A 53 -1.11 3.76 4.47
N PHE A 54 0.20 4.05 4.38
CA PHE A 54 0.87 4.19 3.10
C PHE A 54 0.75 2.92 2.23
N ASN A 55 0.54 1.74 2.83
CA ASN A 55 0.33 0.48 2.10
C ASN A 55 -0.88 0.54 1.16
N MET A 56 -1.88 1.37 1.46
CA MET A 56 -3.03 1.60 0.59
C MET A 56 -2.63 2.32 -0.71
N LEU A 57 -1.69 3.25 -0.63
CA LEU A 57 -1.24 4.05 -1.77
C LEU A 57 0.00 3.49 -2.46
N LEU A 58 0.73 2.62 -1.77
CA LEU A 58 1.97 2.02 -2.25
C LEU A 58 1.83 1.33 -3.62
N PRO A 59 0.79 0.50 -3.90
CA PRO A 59 0.61 -0.12 -5.22
C PRO A 59 0.45 0.90 -6.35
N PHE A 60 -0.23 2.03 -6.09
CA PHE A 60 -0.39 3.10 -7.08
C PHE A 60 0.92 3.81 -7.38
N ALA A 61 1.70 4.13 -6.35
CA ALA A 61 3.00 4.77 -6.51
C ALA A 61 3.95 3.87 -7.30
N ILE A 62 3.96 2.57 -6.99
CA ILE A 62 4.77 1.56 -7.71
C ILE A 62 4.29 1.41 -9.15
N ALA A 63 2.97 1.32 -9.39
CA ALA A 63 2.41 1.20 -10.74
C ALA A 63 2.75 2.41 -11.61
N ALA A 64 2.61 3.62 -11.07
CA ALA A 64 2.99 4.84 -11.76
C ALA A 64 4.49 4.88 -12.07
N PHE A 65 5.33 4.53 -11.08
CA PHE A 65 6.77 4.48 -11.26
C PHE A 65 7.18 3.45 -12.32
N CYS A 66 6.69 2.20 -12.23
CA CYS A 66 7.00 1.14 -13.19
C CYS A 66 6.54 1.52 -14.60
N GLY A 67 5.34 2.07 -14.74
CA GLY A 67 4.82 2.53 -16.01
C GLY A 67 5.67 3.64 -16.63
N LEU A 68 6.15 4.60 -15.84
CA LEU A 68 7.04 5.66 -16.30
C LEU A 68 8.44 5.14 -16.63
N PHE A 69 9.01 4.31 -15.77
CA PHE A 69 10.38 3.81 -15.89
C PHE A 69 10.54 2.82 -17.05
N ILE A 70 9.67 1.81 -17.11
CA ILE A 70 9.69 0.79 -18.17
C ILE A 70 9.12 1.37 -19.47
N GLY A 71 8.07 2.20 -19.39
CA GLY A 71 7.50 2.86 -20.54
C GLY A 71 8.49 3.80 -21.27
N ALA A 72 9.44 4.39 -20.55
CA ALA A 72 10.53 5.14 -21.14
C ALA A 72 11.45 4.24 -21.99
N ASP A 73 11.71 3.01 -21.56
CA ASP A 73 12.52 2.05 -22.31
C ASP A 73 11.87 1.63 -23.62
N PHE A 74 10.55 1.51 -23.65
CA PHE A 74 9.83 1.26 -24.90
C PHE A 74 9.86 2.49 -25.83
N SER A 75 9.59 3.69 -25.29
CA SER A 75 9.53 4.91 -26.10
C SER A 75 10.88 5.34 -26.69
N HIS A 76 11.98 5.07 -25.98
CA HIS A 76 13.33 5.37 -26.46
C HIS A 76 13.98 4.22 -27.25
N GLY A 77 13.26 3.10 -27.48
CA GLY A 77 13.79 1.94 -28.19
C GLY A 77 14.93 1.22 -27.46
N THR A 78 15.14 1.50 -26.18
CA THR A 78 16.21 0.92 -25.36
C THR A 78 16.10 -0.60 -25.26
N ILE A 79 14.87 -1.13 -25.23
CA ILE A 79 14.61 -2.58 -25.22
C ILE A 79 15.11 -3.23 -26.49
N ARG A 80 14.91 -2.60 -27.66
CA ARG A 80 15.43 -3.10 -28.94
C ARG A 80 16.95 -3.15 -28.93
N ASN A 81 17.61 -2.12 -28.41
CA ASN A 81 19.07 -2.08 -28.30
C ASN A 81 19.60 -3.17 -27.35
N LYS A 82 18.92 -3.40 -26.20
CA LYS A 82 19.25 -4.49 -25.26
C LYS A 82 19.15 -5.88 -25.93
N LEU A 83 18.15 -6.09 -26.78
CA LEU A 83 17.98 -7.34 -27.53
C LEU A 83 19.08 -7.52 -28.62
N ILE A 84 19.45 -6.46 -29.35
CA ILE A 84 20.51 -6.47 -30.35
C ILE A 84 21.88 -6.78 -29.70
N SER A 85 22.09 -6.31 -28.46
CA SER A 85 23.29 -6.61 -27.65
C SER A 85 23.33 -8.05 -27.11
N GLY A 86 22.41 -8.95 -27.53
CA GLY A 86 22.42 -10.36 -27.19
C GLY A 86 21.73 -10.72 -25.85
N HIS A 87 21.03 -9.78 -25.22
CA HIS A 87 20.28 -10.08 -24.00
C HIS A 87 18.92 -10.72 -24.32
N THR A 88 18.55 -11.77 -23.58
CA THR A 88 17.24 -12.41 -23.74
C THR A 88 16.11 -11.58 -23.12
N LYS A 89 14.88 -11.72 -23.64
CA LYS A 89 13.68 -11.05 -23.10
C LYS A 89 13.50 -11.31 -21.59
N GLY A 90 13.76 -12.56 -21.15
CA GLY A 90 13.67 -12.92 -19.73
C GLY A 90 14.70 -12.19 -18.84
N GLN A 91 15.92 -11.95 -19.36
CA GLN A 91 16.94 -11.20 -18.65
C GLN A 91 16.55 -9.72 -18.48
N ILE A 92 15.95 -9.13 -19.51
CA ILE A 92 15.46 -7.74 -19.47
C ILE A 92 14.30 -7.64 -18.47
N TYR A 93 13.33 -8.56 -18.52
CA TYR A 93 12.23 -8.62 -17.55
C TYR A 93 12.72 -8.72 -16.11
N LEU A 94 13.65 -9.66 -15.84
CA LEU A 94 14.18 -9.88 -14.51
C LEU A 94 14.96 -8.65 -13.99
N SER A 95 15.69 -7.95 -14.85
CA SER A 95 16.37 -6.69 -14.50
C SER A 95 15.35 -5.62 -14.08
N HIS A 96 14.26 -5.47 -14.82
CA HIS A 96 13.19 -4.53 -14.46
C HIS A 96 12.46 -4.94 -13.19
N ALA A 97 12.20 -6.24 -12.98
CA ALA A 97 11.56 -6.74 -11.77
C ALA A 97 12.41 -6.49 -10.52
N LEU A 98 13.72 -6.74 -10.59
CA LEU A 98 14.64 -6.46 -9.49
C LEU A 98 14.75 -4.96 -9.20
N SER A 99 14.84 -4.13 -10.23
CA SER A 99 14.89 -2.67 -10.06
C SER A 99 13.60 -2.12 -9.43
N SER A 100 12.44 -2.67 -9.81
CA SER A 100 11.14 -2.29 -9.24
C SER A 100 10.98 -2.77 -7.81
N ALA A 101 11.49 -3.96 -7.47
CA ALA A 101 11.51 -4.45 -6.10
C ALA A 101 12.34 -3.55 -5.19
N ILE A 102 13.52 -3.10 -5.65
CA ILE A 102 14.33 -2.12 -4.91
C ILE A 102 13.57 -0.80 -4.74
N THR A 103 12.89 -0.33 -5.78
CA THR A 103 12.06 0.88 -5.69
C THR A 103 10.98 0.74 -4.63
N SER A 104 10.30 -0.40 -4.57
CA SER A 104 9.24 -0.63 -3.57
C SER A 104 9.80 -0.62 -2.15
N VAL A 105 10.98 -1.20 -1.92
CA VAL A 105 11.68 -1.14 -0.63
C VAL A 105 12.04 0.30 -0.26
N CYS A 106 12.54 1.09 -1.22
CA CYS A 106 12.84 2.51 -0.99
C CYS A 106 11.58 3.32 -0.65
N PHE A 107 10.46 3.05 -1.32
CA PHE A 107 9.17 3.70 -1.06
C PHE A 107 8.64 3.36 0.34
N CYS A 108 8.66 2.08 0.73
CA CYS A 108 8.30 1.66 2.08
C CYS A 108 9.19 2.31 3.14
N ALA A 109 10.51 2.29 2.93
CA ALA A 109 11.45 2.89 3.87
C ALA A 109 11.25 4.40 4.03
N ALA A 110 10.98 5.13 2.94
CA ALA A 110 10.72 6.56 2.97
C ALA A 110 9.43 6.90 3.72
N ALA A 111 8.34 6.16 3.46
CA ALA A 111 7.06 6.34 4.15
C ALA A 111 7.18 6.01 5.64
N MET A 112 7.78 4.87 5.99
CA MET A 112 7.99 4.48 7.40
C MET A 112 8.89 5.47 8.14
N ALA A 113 9.96 5.96 7.51
CA ALA A 113 10.84 6.96 8.12
C ALA A 113 10.10 8.28 8.38
N ALA A 114 9.31 8.76 7.43
CA ALA A 114 8.52 9.97 7.57
C ALA A 114 7.44 9.83 8.67
N GLY A 115 6.73 8.71 8.69
CA GLY A 115 5.76 8.40 9.73
C GLY A 115 6.38 8.30 11.12
N ALA A 116 7.54 7.64 11.25
CA ALA A 116 8.26 7.52 12.51
C ALA A 116 8.74 8.88 13.01
N VAL A 117 9.31 9.71 12.15
CA VAL A 117 9.76 11.07 12.52
C VAL A 117 8.59 11.92 12.99
N TYR A 118 7.46 11.88 12.27
CA TYR A 118 6.26 12.63 12.65
C TYR A 118 5.70 12.13 13.98
N GLY A 119 5.54 10.81 14.15
CA GLY A 119 4.99 10.23 15.37
C GLY A 119 5.85 10.50 16.61
N LEU A 120 7.18 10.41 16.48
CA LEU A 120 8.10 10.76 17.57
C LEU A 120 8.06 12.26 17.91
N ALA A 121 7.92 13.14 16.90
CA ALA A 121 7.77 14.57 17.12
C ALA A 121 6.46 14.92 17.83
N ASP A 122 5.41 14.12 17.65
CA ASP A 122 4.12 14.24 18.33
C ASP A 122 4.11 13.53 19.72
N GLY A 123 5.26 13.06 20.18
CA GLY A 123 5.44 12.43 21.49
C GLY A 123 4.85 11.02 21.61
N ARG A 124 4.65 10.33 20.51
CA ARG A 124 4.02 9.01 20.47
C ARG A 124 5.06 7.92 20.33
N VAL A 125 4.73 6.76 20.90
CA VAL A 125 5.58 5.58 20.86
C VAL A 125 4.78 4.37 20.35
N PHE A 126 5.49 3.37 19.83
CA PHE A 126 4.86 2.10 19.51
C PHE A 126 4.47 1.37 20.80
N THR A 127 3.23 0.90 20.88
CA THR A 127 2.74 0.09 22.00
C THR A 127 2.76 -1.40 21.69
N LEU A 128 2.90 -1.76 20.41
CA LEU A 128 3.07 -3.13 19.94
C LEU A 128 4.42 -3.73 20.37
N GLY A 129 4.41 -5.01 20.72
CA GLY A 129 5.64 -5.76 20.94
C GLY A 129 6.51 -5.80 19.67
N SER A 130 7.82 -5.88 19.86
CA SER A 130 8.79 -5.87 18.76
C SER A 130 8.54 -6.96 17.70
N GLU A 131 8.03 -8.13 18.09
CA GLU A 131 7.70 -9.23 17.16
C GLU A 131 6.54 -8.87 16.24
N ALA A 132 5.46 -8.29 16.78
CA ALA A 132 4.32 -7.87 15.99
C ALA A 132 4.70 -6.72 15.04
N LEU A 133 5.45 -5.73 15.51
CA LEU A 133 5.94 -4.62 14.70
C LEU A 133 6.79 -5.13 13.53
N LEU A 134 7.69 -6.07 13.77
CA LEU A 134 8.51 -6.69 12.73
C LEU A 134 7.65 -7.43 11.71
N GLY A 135 6.60 -8.13 12.17
CA GLY A 135 5.61 -8.77 11.30
C GLY A 135 4.95 -7.78 10.34
N TYR A 136 4.47 -6.64 10.85
CA TYR A 136 3.85 -5.59 10.02
C TYR A 136 4.83 -5.00 8.99
N ILE A 137 6.09 -4.76 9.39
CA ILE A 137 7.13 -4.27 8.46
C ILE A 137 7.38 -5.29 7.35
N LEU A 138 7.53 -6.57 7.69
CA LEU A 138 7.76 -7.63 6.69
C LEU A 138 6.56 -7.79 5.75
N CYS A 139 5.33 -7.74 6.26
CA CYS A 139 4.12 -7.77 5.44
C CYS A 139 4.05 -6.57 4.48
N SER A 140 4.40 -5.37 4.94
CA SER A 140 4.44 -4.17 4.09
C SER A 140 5.46 -4.30 2.97
N LEU A 141 6.67 -4.80 3.27
CA LEU A 141 7.70 -5.04 2.27
C LEU A 141 7.27 -6.12 1.27
N ALA A 142 6.69 -7.23 1.74
CA ALA A 142 6.19 -8.31 0.89
C ALA A 142 5.08 -7.82 -0.05
N SER A 143 4.13 -7.03 0.47
CA SER A 143 3.06 -6.40 -0.32
C SER A 143 3.62 -5.48 -1.40
N GLY A 144 4.62 -4.66 -1.07
CA GLY A 144 5.29 -3.79 -2.02
C GLY A 144 6.02 -4.56 -3.13
N ILE A 145 6.75 -5.62 -2.78
CA ILE A 145 7.44 -6.48 -3.76
C ILE A 145 6.43 -7.19 -4.67
N ALA A 146 5.34 -7.74 -4.11
CA ALA A 146 4.29 -8.38 -4.89
C ALA A 146 3.63 -7.41 -5.87
N SER A 147 3.28 -6.20 -5.40
CA SER A 147 2.72 -5.13 -6.24
C SER A 147 3.68 -4.73 -7.35
N SER A 148 4.99 -4.65 -7.06
CA SER A 148 6.00 -4.30 -8.06
C SER A 148 6.13 -5.37 -9.15
N ALA A 149 6.05 -6.65 -8.79
CA ALA A 149 6.09 -7.75 -9.77
C ALA A 149 4.89 -7.70 -10.74
N LEU A 150 3.68 -7.44 -10.22
CA LEU A 150 2.48 -7.28 -11.03
C LEU A 150 2.53 -6.04 -11.91
N ALA A 151 3.02 -4.91 -11.39
CA ALA A 151 3.17 -3.69 -12.17
C ALA A 151 4.18 -3.83 -13.32
N VAL A 152 5.30 -4.53 -13.08
CA VAL A 152 6.30 -4.83 -14.12
C VAL A 152 5.71 -5.76 -15.18
N LEU A 153 4.98 -6.80 -14.77
CA LEU A 153 4.30 -7.71 -15.69
C LEU A 153 3.34 -6.92 -16.59
N ALA A 154 2.49 -6.09 -16.01
CA ALA A 154 1.57 -5.24 -16.76
C ALA A 154 2.29 -4.28 -17.72
N ALA A 155 3.32 -3.58 -17.23
CA ALA A 155 4.07 -2.63 -18.04
C ALA A 155 4.85 -3.29 -19.20
N THR A 156 5.26 -4.55 -19.05
CA THR A 156 6.01 -5.28 -20.08
C THR A 156 5.13 -5.99 -21.10
N LEU A 157 3.89 -6.32 -20.76
CA LEU A 157 2.92 -6.92 -21.68
C LEU A 157 2.50 -5.96 -22.80
N PHE A 158 2.48 -4.66 -22.52
CA PHE A 158 2.07 -3.65 -23.48
C PHE A 158 3.27 -2.85 -23.96
N SER A 159 3.52 -2.89 -25.26
CA SER A 159 4.60 -2.11 -25.90
C SER A 159 4.33 -0.61 -25.94
N ASN A 160 3.12 -0.19 -25.62
CA ASN A 160 2.69 1.20 -25.62
C ASN A 160 2.78 1.79 -24.21
N ARG A 161 3.60 2.86 -24.04
CA ARG A 161 3.85 3.49 -22.72
C ARG A 161 2.56 3.87 -21.99
N SER A 162 1.63 4.52 -22.68
CA SER A 162 0.38 4.99 -22.08
C SER A 162 -0.52 3.83 -21.64
N VAL A 163 -0.63 2.80 -22.47
CA VAL A 163 -1.44 1.61 -22.15
C VAL A 163 -0.83 0.86 -20.97
N GLY A 164 0.49 0.69 -20.92
CA GLY A 164 1.18 0.05 -19.81
C GLY A 164 0.93 0.75 -18.46
N ILE A 165 0.97 2.09 -18.44
CA ILE A 165 0.66 2.88 -17.23
C ILE A 165 -0.79 2.67 -16.80
N ILE A 166 -1.75 2.78 -17.72
CA ILE A 166 -3.18 2.65 -17.41
C ILE A 166 -3.49 1.27 -16.86
N VAL A 167 -2.98 0.20 -17.49
CA VAL A 167 -3.22 -1.18 -17.04
C VAL A 167 -2.58 -1.44 -15.69
N SER A 168 -1.36 -0.93 -15.44
CA SER A 168 -0.71 -1.07 -14.14
C SER A 168 -1.51 -0.37 -13.02
N LEU A 169 -2.06 0.82 -13.29
CA LEU A 169 -2.91 1.55 -12.34
C LEU A 169 -4.25 0.84 -12.13
N LEU A 170 -4.85 0.27 -13.16
CA LEU A 170 -6.08 -0.54 -13.03
C LEU A 170 -5.85 -1.76 -12.15
N ILE A 171 -4.75 -2.48 -12.32
CA ILE A 171 -4.40 -3.62 -11.47
C ILE A 171 -4.22 -3.16 -10.02
N ALA A 172 -3.51 -2.05 -9.79
CA ALA A 172 -3.36 -1.49 -8.45
C ALA A 172 -4.71 -1.12 -7.81
N PHE A 173 -5.64 -0.57 -8.59
CA PHE A 173 -6.98 -0.25 -8.13
C PHE A 173 -7.79 -1.50 -7.76
N VAL A 174 -7.77 -2.54 -8.59
CA VAL A 174 -8.43 -3.82 -8.31
C VAL A 174 -7.87 -4.47 -7.04
N LEU A 175 -6.55 -4.46 -6.87
CA LEU A 175 -5.90 -4.97 -5.65
C LEU A 175 -6.34 -4.18 -4.41
N MET A 176 -6.43 -2.86 -4.51
CA MET A 176 -6.90 -2.02 -3.40
C MET A 176 -8.36 -2.32 -3.05
N CYS A 177 -9.25 -2.41 -4.04
CA CYS A 177 -10.65 -2.76 -3.80
C CYS A 177 -10.80 -4.14 -3.17
N GLY A 178 -10.04 -5.13 -3.65
CA GLY A 178 -10.02 -6.48 -3.09
C GLY A 178 -9.54 -6.50 -1.64
N ALA A 179 -8.47 -5.76 -1.34
CA ALA A 179 -7.96 -5.63 0.02
C ALA A 179 -8.99 -4.99 0.97
N GLN A 180 -9.75 -3.97 0.51
CA GLN A 180 -10.80 -3.34 1.31
C GLN A 180 -11.98 -4.28 1.59
N ILE A 181 -12.38 -5.08 0.60
CA ILE A 181 -13.46 -6.08 0.78
C ILE A 181 -13.04 -7.11 1.83
N ILE A 182 -11.82 -7.65 1.73
CA ILE A 182 -11.28 -8.61 2.71
C ILE A 182 -11.19 -7.98 4.10
N ASN A 183 -10.67 -6.76 4.20
CA ASN A 183 -10.55 -6.06 5.48
C ASN A 183 -11.91 -5.82 6.13
N ASN A 184 -12.93 -5.43 5.36
CA ASN A 184 -14.28 -5.26 5.87
C ASN A 184 -14.88 -6.59 6.36
N SER A 185 -14.66 -7.70 5.63
CA SER A 185 -15.13 -9.02 6.06
C SER A 185 -14.49 -9.49 7.35
N LEU A 186 -13.18 -9.23 7.52
CA LEU A 186 -12.43 -9.60 8.73
C LEU A 186 -12.70 -8.69 9.93
N SER A 187 -13.15 -7.46 9.71
CA SER A 187 -13.42 -6.49 10.78
C SER A 187 -14.86 -6.52 11.29
N GLN A 188 -15.72 -7.39 10.74
CA GLN A 188 -17.08 -7.52 11.23
C GLN A 188 -17.09 -8.15 12.62
N PRO A 189 -17.80 -7.56 13.61
CA PRO A 189 -17.92 -8.15 14.93
C PRO A 189 -18.79 -9.42 14.88
N GLU A 190 -18.43 -10.40 15.73
CA GLU A 190 -19.20 -11.67 15.85
C GLU A 190 -20.67 -11.44 16.22
N THR A 191 -20.95 -10.35 16.92
CA THR A 191 -22.30 -10.00 17.39
C THR A 191 -22.68 -8.59 16.92
N THR A 192 -23.84 -8.46 16.29
CA THR A 192 -24.41 -7.14 15.95
C THR A 192 -25.39 -6.73 17.06
N PRO A 193 -25.27 -5.51 17.63
CA PRO A 193 -26.26 -4.99 18.53
C PRO A 193 -27.55 -4.71 17.76
N GLN A 194 -28.55 -5.57 17.91
CA GLN A 194 -29.90 -5.30 17.40
C GLN A 194 -30.68 -4.54 18.46
N PHE A 195 -31.19 -3.39 18.09
CA PHE A 195 -32.19 -2.69 18.88
C PHE A 195 -33.50 -3.47 18.76
N THR A 196 -33.87 -4.19 19.83
CA THR A 196 -35.20 -4.78 19.88
C THR A 196 -36.20 -3.63 20.00
N GLU A 197 -36.92 -3.30 18.91
CA GLU A 197 -38.11 -2.46 19.00
C GLU A 197 -39.13 -3.19 19.85
N GLN A 198 -39.11 -2.93 21.15
CA GLN A 198 -40.23 -3.30 22.02
C GLN A 198 -41.41 -2.41 21.61
N GLN A 199 -42.41 -2.99 20.98
CA GLN A 199 -43.68 -2.35 20.65
C GLN A 199 -44.18 -1.55 21.83
N VAL A 200 -44.19 -0.22 21.66
CA VAL A 200 -44.75 0.71 22.62
C VAL A 200 -46.24 0.59 22.60
N GLY A 201 -46.74 -0.35 23.35
CA GLY A 201 -48.13 -0.42 23.80
C GLY A 201 -48.18 -0.18 25.28
N SER A 202 -48.65 1.00 25.69
CA SER A 202 -48.81 1.51 27.05
C SER A 202 -47.53 2.08 27.68
N ILE A 203 -47.62 3.37 27.97
CA ILE A 203 -46.64 4.21 28.65
C ILE A 203 -46.41 3.70 30.07
N THR A 204 -45.30 3.02 30.31
CA THR A 204 -44.70 2.88 31.62
C THR A 204 -43.25 3.34 31.50
N ILE A 205 -42.95 4.53 32.00
CA ILE A 205 -41.61 5.04 32.13
C ILE A 205 -40.89 4.20 33.16
N SER A 206 -40.24 3.14 32.73
CA SER A 206 -39.29 2.41 33.55
C SER A 206 -37.89 2.88 33.21
N ALA A 207 -37.15 3.33 34.20
CA ALA A 207 -35.79 3.89 34.08
C ALA A 207 -34.71 2.81 33.86
N ALA A 208 -35.01 1.78 33.05
CA ALA A 208 -34.02 0.82 32.58
C ALA A 208 -33.63 1.20 31.15
N GLY A 209 -32.36 1.48 30.93
CA GLY A 209 -31.83 1.76 29.60
C GLY A 209 -32.09 0.62 28.59
N PRO A 210 -31.95 0.87 27.29
CA PRO A 210 -32.23 -0.12 26.26
C PRO A 210 -31.39 -1.38 26.51
N THR A 211 -32.01 -2.51 26.71
CA THR A 211 -31.35 -3.81 26.75
C THR A 211 -30.89 -4.15 25.32
N LEU A 212 -29.60 -4.11 25.09
CA LEU A 212 -28.99 -4.58 23.86
C LEU A 212 -29.01 -6.12 23.87
N ALA A 213 -29.78 -6.72 22.98
CA ALA A 213 -29.69 -8.15 22.73
C ALA A 213 -28.54 -8.38 21.73
N GLU A 214 -27.50 -9.08 22.16
CA GLU A 214 -26.43 -9.53 21.28
C GLU A 214 -26.93 -10.73 20.46
N VAL A 215 -27.03 -10.54 19.16
CA VAL A 215 -27.42 -11.60 18.21
C VAL A 215 -26.19 -11.97 17.38
N PRO A 216 -25.92 -13.27 17.11
CA PRO A 216 -24.84 -13.68 16.25
C PRO A 216 -24.94 -13.02 14.89
N ASN A 217 -23.86 -12.47 14.38
CA ASN A 217 -23.82 -11.82 13.08
C ASN A 217 -23.90 -12.89 11.98
N PRO A 218 -24.96 -12.92 11.11
CA PRO A 218 -25.08 -13.91 10.04
C PRO A 218 -24.01 -13.79 8.96
N ASP A 219 -23.35 -12.64 8.87
CA ASP A 219 -22.30 -12.36 7.87
C ASP A 219 -20.87 -12.55 8.44
N TYR A 220 -20.76 -13.10 9.66
CA TYR A 220 -19.47 -13.42 10.26
C TYR A 220 -18.83 -14.62 9.53
N PRO A 221 -17.59 -14.51 8.99
CA PRO A 221 -16.94 -15.57 8.23
C PRO A 221 -16.55 -16.78 9.06
#